data_96ff31135d49ccdda212b060a50bbf9e
#
_entry.id   96ff31135d49ccdda212b060a50bbf9e
#
_cell.length_a   1.000
_cell.length_b   1.000
_cell.length_c   1.000
_cell.angle_alpha   90.00
_cell.angle_beta   90.00
_cell.angle_gamma   90.00
#
_symmetry.space_group_name_H-M   'P 1'
#
loop_
_entity.id
_entity.type
_entity.pdbx_description
1 polymer ?
#
loop_
_entity_poly.entity_id
_entity_poly.type
_entity_poly.pdbx_seq_one_letter_code
_entity_poly.pdbx_strand_id
1 'polypeptide(L)'
;MNIFEEGSPFQRFLNKMTDLLVLNLVTLLMCLPVITAGAALTAMHYVLLKMVRGEEGYIVKSFFRSFKRDFRQATVLWILYVALAALMVSNLVLVLEGSGKYPLWLPSSILVVGLLALMFMIYTFAMLSRFDNSIYHTLLNAVTITFSELPRSLEMAVIVLVPLLAFVRFPVLLPFVVLFGLSVPGYGCAVVYDPIFRKIEKQIWEEENAEYPDDREDV
;
A
#
# COMPACT_ATOMS: atom_id res chain seq x y z
N MET A 1 17.21 -22.44 -27.53
CA MET A 1 16.82 -21.90 -26.22
C MET A 1 15.31 -21.74 -26.28
N ASN A 2 14.56 -22.73 -25.74
CA ASN A 2 13.09 -22.74 -25.85
C ASN A 2 12.51 -21.74 -24.87
N ILE A 3 11.95 -20.64 -25.39
CA ILE A 3 11.35 -19.53 -24.61
C ILE A 3 10.12 -20.00 -23.79
N PHE A 4 9.58 -21.18 -24.12
CA PHE A 4 8.37 -21.77 -23.52
C PHE A 4 8.66 -22.99 -22.59
N GLU A 5 9.91 -23.25 -22.20
CA GLU A 5 10.22 -24.31 -21.21
C GLU A 5 9.78 -23.89 -19.81
N GLU A 6 9.28 -24.87 -19.03
CA GLU A 6 8.91 -24.69 -17.63
C GLU A 6 10.11 -24.12 -16.82
N GLY A 7 9.91 -22.93 -16.23
CA GLY A 7 10.96 -22.22 -15.49
C GLY A 7 11.69 -21.11 -16.27
N SER A 8 11.32 -20.84 -17.54
CA SER A 8 11.91 -19.74 -18.31
C SER A 8 11.63 -18.38 -17.63
N PRO A 9 12.52 -17.37 -17.76
CA PRO A 9 12.28 -16.02 -17.25
C PRO A 9 10.97 -15.41 -17.77
N PHE A 10 10.61 -15.74 -19.00
CA PHE A 10 9.38 -15.30 -19.65
C PHE A 10 8.13 -15.89 -18.99
N GLN A 11 8.16 -17.19 -18.68
CA GLN A 11 7.06 -17.85 -17.99
C GLN A 11 6.86 -17.30 -16.58
N ARG A 12 7.95 -17.05 -15.83
CA ARG A 12 7.90 -16.40 -14.51
C ARG A 12 7.28 -15.00 -14.59
N PHE A 13 7.61 -14.25 -15.63
CA PHE A 13 7.01 -12.93 -15.87
C PHE A 13 5.52 -13.03 -16.15
N LEU A 14 5.09 -13.95 -17.05
CA LEU A 14 3.69 -14.17 -17.35
C LEU A 14 2.88 -14.61 -16.12
N ASN A 15 3.41 -15.55 -15.35
CA ASN A 15 2.76 -16.01 -14.11
C ASN A 15 2.59 -14.82 -13.14
N LYS A 16 3.62 -13.99 -12.96
CA LYS A 16 3.56 -12.81 -12.10
C LYS A 16 2.54 -11.78 -12.59
N MET A 17 2.43 -11.57 -13.91
CA MET A 17 1.41 -10.70 -14.50
C MET A 17 -0.01 -11.25 -14.26
N THR A 18 -0.21 -12.56 -14.42
CA THR A 18 -1.49 -13.22 -14.14
C THR A 18 -1.86 -13.06 -12.65
N ASP A 19 -0.91 -13.25 -11.76
CA ASP A 19 -1.09 -13.10 -10.33
C ASP A 19 -1.50 -11.67 -9.93
N LEU A 20 -0.84 -10.67 -10.52
CA LEU A 20 -1.18 -9.26 -10.32
C LEU A 20 -2.56 -8.92 -10.88
N LEU A 21 -2.94 -9.49 -12.02
CA LEU A 21 -4.27 -9.34 -12.61
C LEU A 21 -5.35 -9.90 -11.68
N VAL A 22 -5.18 -11.15 -11.23
CA VAL A 22 -6.13 -11.79 -10.30
C VAL A 22 -6.24 -10.98 -9.00
N LEU A 23 -5.10 -10.55 -8.45
CA LEU A 23 -5.07 -9.73 -7.25
C LEU A 23 -5.81 -8.40 -7.44
N ASN A 24 -5.61 -7.74 -8.60
CA ASN A 24 -6.28 -6.49 -8.92
C ASN A 24 -7.80 -6.65 -8.98
N LEU A 25 -8.27 -7.68 -9.70
CA LEU A 25 -9.71 -7.94 -9.84
C LEU A 25 -10.38 -8.25 -8.49
N VAL A 26 -9.74 -9.09 -7.67
CA VAL A 26 -10.25 -9.40 -6.33
C VAL A 26 -10.27 -8.16 -5.44
N THR A 27 -9.22 -7.34 -5.49
CA THR A 27 -9.15 -6.09 -4.73
C THR A 27 -10.23 -5.12 -5.16
N LEU A 28 -10.41 -4.88 -6.47
CA LEU A 28 -11.46 -4.01 -6.99
C LEU A 28 -12.85 -4.49 -6.59
N LEU A 29 -13.11 -5.79 -6.69
CA LEU A 29 -14.39 -6.37 -6.29
C LEU A 29 -14.67 -6.12 -4.80
N MET A 30 -13.67 -6.28 -3.94
CA MET A 30 -13.79 -6.02 -2.51
C MET A 30 -13.79 -4.52 -2.15
N CYS A 31 -13.37 -3.65 -3.07
CA CYS A 31 -13.49 -2.20 -2.91
C CYS A 31 -14.86 -1.65 -3.32
N LEU A 32 -15.72 -2.42 -4.00
CA LEU A 32 -17.06 -1.96 -4.40
C LEU A 32 -17.88 -1.43 -3.21
N PRO A 33 -17.95 -2.11 -2.05
CA PRO A 33 -18.46 -1.46 -0.86
C PRO A 33 -17.35 -0.55 -0.30
N VAL A 34 -17.55 0.76 -0.32
CA VAL A 34 -16.54 1.76 0.11
C VAL A 34 -15.97 1.46 1.51
N ILE A 35 -16.78 0.91 2.41
CA ILE A 35 -16.37 0.57 3.79
C ILE A 35 -15.29 -0.51 3.83
N THR A 36 -15.30 -1.45 2.90
CA THR A 36 -14.37 -2.58 2.85
C THR A 36 -13.07 -2.28 2.13
N ALA A 37 -12.97 -1.10 1.49
CA ALA A 37 -11.81 -0.75 0.69
C ALA A 37 -10.49 -0.71 1.49
N GLY A 38 -10.53 -0.25 2.74
CA GLY A 38 -9.34 -0.31 3.62
C GLY A 38 -8.84 -1.73 3.88
N ALA A 39 -9.76 -2.66 4.16
CA ALA A 39 -9.41 -4.07 4.35
C ALA A 39 -8.92 -4.72 3.05
N ALA A 40 -9.50 -4.33 1.90
CA ALA A 40 -9.07 -4.80 0.59
C ALA A 40 -7.65 -4.32 0.25
N LEU A 41 -7.33 -3.05 0.52
CA LEU A 41 -5.98 -2.49 0.33
C LEU A 41 -4.96 -3.16 1.26
N THR A 42 -5.28 -3.38 2.53
CA THR A 42 -4.43 -4.11 3.48
C THR A 42 -4.15 -5.53 2.97
N ALA A 43 -5.18 -6.27 2.56
CA ALA A 43 -5.04 -7.61 2.01
C ALA A 43 -4.21 -7.64 0.72
N MET A 44 -4.38 -6.64 -0.14
CA MET A 44 -3.56 -6.47 -1.34
C MET A 44 -2.08 -6.30 -0.97
N HIS A 45 -1.74 -5.40 -0.04
CA HIS A 45 -0.35 -5.19 0.40
C HIS A 45 0.25 -6.46 1.02
N TYR A 46 -0.52 -7.24 1.78
CA TYR A 46 -0.09 -8.54 2.29
C TYR A 46 0.34 -9.50 1.19
N VAL A 47 -0.49 -9.65 0.15
CA VAL A 47 -0.19 -10.55 -0.98
C VAL A 47 0.99 -10.01 -1.79
N LEU A 48 1.04 -8.71 -2.06
CA LEU A 48 2.13 -8.07 -2.80
C LEU A 48 3.47 -8.24 -2.10
N LEU A 49 3.52 -8.10 -0.76
CA LEU A 49 4.73 -8.31 0.02
C LEU A 49 5.21 -9.77 -0.10
N LYS A 50 4.30 -10.74 -0.03
CA LYS A 50 4.62 -12.15 -0.26
C LYS A 50 5.18 -12.40 -1.66
N MET A 51 4.59 -11.79 -2.69
CA MET A 51 5.06 -11.90 -4.06
C MET A 51 6.47 -11.30 -4.26
N VAL A 52 6.77 -10.17 -3.58
CA VAL A 52 8.11 -9.56 -3.60
C VAL A 52 9.14 -10.47 -2.93
N ARG A 53 8.76 -11.13 -1.84
CA ARG A 53 9.63 -12.04 -1.07
C ARG A 53 9.79 -13.43 -1.69
N GLY A 54 9.04 -13.73 -2.75
CA GLY A 54 9.02 -15.06 -3.37
C GLY A 54 8.36 -16.13 -2.48
N GLU A 55 7.54 -15.70 -1.51
CA GLU A 55 6.74 -16.59 -0.69
C GLU A 55 5.51 -17.05 -1.49
N GLU A 56 5.67 -18.09 -2.30
CA GLU A 56 4.60 -18.59 -3.16
C GLU A 56 3.40 -19.08 -2.35
N GLY A 57 2.20 -18.88 -2.90
CA GLY A 57 0.96 -19.29 -2.29
C GLY A 57 -0.27 -18.92 -3.12
N TYR A 58 -1.41 -19.49 -2.76
CA TYR A 58 -2.69 -19.17 -3.40
C TYR A 58 -3.08 -17.73 -3.11
N ILE A 59 -3.00 -16.85 -4.11
CA ILE A 59 -3.26 -15.39 -4.02
C ILE A 59 -4.61 -15.11 -3.37
N VAL A 60 -5.68 -15.68 -3.91
CA VAL A 60 -7.05 -15.46 -3.43
C VAL A 60 -7.21 -15.92 -1.97
N LYS A 61 -6.64 -17.08 -1.61
CA LYS A 61 -6.70 -17.59 -0.24
C LYS A 61 -5.91 -16.69 0.73
N SER A 62 -4.73 -16.25 0.32
CA SER A 62 -3.89 -15.32 1.11
C SER A 62 -4.56 -13.98 1.28
N PHE A 63 -5.19 -13.44 0.22
CA PHE A 63 -5.97 -12.21 0.26
C PHE A 63 -7.10 -12.28 1.27
N PHE A 64 -7.99 -13.28 1.18
CA PHE A 64 -9.12 -13.40 2.09
C PHE A 64 -8.72 -13.70 3.54
N ARG A 65 -7.56 -14.35 3.76
CA ARG A 65 -7.02 -14.56 5.11
C ARG A 65 -6.67 -13.21 5.76
N SER A 66 -5.88 -12.35 5.09
CA SER A 66 -5.52 -11.03 5.60
C SER A 66 -6.75 -10.11 5.67
N PHE A 67 -7.61 -10.13 4.65
CA PHE A 67 -8.85 -9.36 4.64
C PHE A 67 -9.70 -9.59 5.89
N LYS A 68 -9.91 -10.85 6.29
CA LYS A 68 -10.70 -11.20 7.49
C LYS A 68 -9.97 -10.85 8.78
N ARG A 69 -8.66 -11.08 8.85
CA ARG A 69 -7.83 -10.81 10.03
C ARG A 69 -7.84 -9.32 10.37
N ASP A 70 -7.61 -8.49 9.37
CA ASP A 70 -7.33 -7.07 9.57
C ASP A 70 -8.57 -6.17 9.38
N PHE A 71 -9.73 -6.77 9.06
CA PHE A 71 -10.96 -6.08 8.65
C PHE A 71 -11.34 -4.90 9.57
N ARG A 72 -11.37 -5.14 10.88
CA ARG A 72 -11.80 -4.12 11.86
C ARG A 72 -10.85 -2.94 11.91
N GLN A 73 -9.56 -3.19 12.04
CA GLN A 73 -8.55 -2.13 12.15
C GLN A 73 -8.42 -1.36 10.84
N ALA A 74 -8.39 -2.08 9.71
CA ALA A 74 -8.33 -1.49 8.37
C ALA A 74 -9.55 -0.59 8.08
N THR A 75 -10.75 -1.01 8.49
CA THR A 75 -11.97 -0.22 8.29
C THR A 75 -11.95 1.07 9.10
N VAL A 76 -11.51 1.03 10.36
CA VAL A 76 -11.38 2.26 11.19
C VAL A 76 -10.38 3.23 10.59
N LEU A 77 -9.21 2.74 10.19
CA LEU A 77 -8.19 3.56 9.53
C LEU A 77 -8.69 4.13 8.20
N TRP A 78 -9.41 3.33 7.42
CA TRP A 78 -9.99 3.78 6.16
C TRP A 78 -10.99 4.92 6.34
N ILE A 79 -11.90 4.81 7.31
CA ILE A 79 -12.87 5.86 7.64
C ILE A 79 -12.13 7.16 8.02
N LEU A 80 -11.04 7.07 8.78
CA LEU A 80 -10.21 8.22 9.13
C LEU A 80 -9.62 8.90 7.87
N TYR A 81 -9.05 8.10 6.94
CA TYR A 81 -8.49 8.64 5.68
C TYR A 81 -9.58 9.21 4.76
N VAL A 82 -10.75 8.58 4.68
CA VAL A 82 -11.89 9.10 3.91
C VAL A 82 -12.38 10.43 4.49
N ALA A 83 -12.49 10.55 5.81
CA ALA A 83 -12.87 11.80 6.47
C ALA A 83 -11.84 12.92 6.18
N LEU A 84 -10.54 12.59 6.28
CA LEU A 84 -9.46 13.52 5.94
C LEU A 84 -9.53 13.95 4.47
N ALA A 85 -9.72 13.01 3.55
CA ALA A 85 -9.86 13.28 2.12
C ALA A 85 -11.08 14.16 1.84
N ALA A 86 -12.23 13.90 2.48
CA ALA A 86 -13.43 14.71 2.35
C ALA A 86 -13.20 16.16 2.80
N LEU A 87 -12.52 16.37 3.93
CA LEU A 87 -12.12 17.69 4.40
C LEU A 87 -11.20 18.40 3.39
N MET A 88 -10.23 17.69 2.83
CA MET A 88 -9.30 18.26 1.85
C MET A 88 -10.00 18.65 0.55
N VAL A 89 -10.87 17.77 0.04
CA VAL A 89 -11.67 18.06 -1.17
C VAL A 89 -12.60 19.24 -0.94
N SER A 90 -13.27 19.31 0.21
CA SER A 90 -14.15 20.45 0.55
C SER A 90 -13.37 21.77 0.57
N ASN A 91 -12.19 21.80 1.19
CA ASN A 91 -11.34 22.99 1.20
C ASN A 91 -10.85 23.36 -0.21
N LEU A 92 -10.48 22.37 -1.02
CA LEU A 92 -10.04 22.61 -2.39
C LEU A 92 -11.17 23.21 -3.25
N VAL A 93 -12.38 22.68 -3.14
CA VAL A 93 -13.57 23.20 -3.84
C VAL A 93 -13.82 24.66 -3.46
N LEU A 94 -13.82 25.00 -2.16
CA LEU A 94 -14.00 26.38 -1.68
C LEU A 94 -12.95 27.32 -2.25
N VAL A 95 -11.68 26.88 -2.32
CA VAL A 95 -10.60 27.68 -2.90
C VAL A 95 -10.80 27.91 -4.39
N LEU A 96 -11.21 26.88 -5.14
CA LEU A 96 -11.44 26.96 -6.58
C LEU A 96 -12.66 27.84 -6.91
N GLU A 97 -13.75 27.75 -6.16
CA GLU A 97 -14.96 28.58 -6.34
C GLU A 97 -14.70 30.02 -5.93
N GLY A 98 -13.79 30.28 -5.02
CA GLY A 98 -13.43 31.62 -4.53
C GLY A 98 -12.73 32.53 -5.55
N SER A 99 -12.44 32.05 -6.77
CA SER A 99 -11.98 32.84 -7.93
C SER A 99 -10.90 33.89 -7.59
N GLY A 100 -9.81 33.46 -6.98
CA GLY A 100 -8.65 34.33 -6.67
C GLY A 100 -8.76 35.15 -5.38
N LYS A 101 -9.80 34.95 -4.57
CA LYS A 101 -9.91 35.59 -3.25
C LYS A 101 -8.93 35.05 -2.23
N TYR A 102 -8.40 33.85 -2.48
CA TYR A 102 -7.48 33.17 -1.57
C TYR A 102 -6.04 33.32 -2.04
N PRO A 103 -5.08 33.52 -1.12
CA PRO A 103 -3.66 33.59 -1.46
C PRO A 103 -3.16 32.24 -1.98
N LEU A 104 -2.17 32.25 -2.89
CA LEU A 104 -1.62 31.05 -3.54
C LEU A 104 -1.03 29.99 -2.58
N TRP A 105 -0.62 30.40 -1.38
CA TRP A 105 -0.11 29.46 -0.38
C TRP A 105 -1.18 28.47 0.13
N LEU A 106 -2.48 28.85 0.09
CA LEU A 106 -3.56 28.00 0.59
C LEU A 106 -3.78 26.74 -0.29
N PRO A 107 -3.98 26.84 -1.61
CA PRO A 107 -4.07 25.64 -2.46
C PRO A 107 -2.78 24.82 -2.44
N SER A 108 -1.61 25.44 -2.34
CA SER A 108 -0.33 24.74 -2.26
C SER A 108 -0.22 23.92 -0.97
N SER A 109 -0.67 24.44 0.17
CA SER A 109 -0.68 23.71 1.44
C SER A 109 -1.60 22.49 1.40
N ILE A 110 -2.78 22.60 0.77
CA ILE A 110 -3.71 21.47 0.59
C ILE A 110 -3.04 20.35 -0.20
N LEU A 111 -2.33 20.68 -1.28
CA LEU A 111 -1.59 19.68 -2.08
C LEU A 111 -0.48 18.99 -1.27
N VAL A 112 0.30 19.75 -0.51
CA VAL A 112 1.39 19.19 0.33
C VAL A 112 0.83 18.25 1.39
N VAL A 113 -0.23 18.66 2.11
CA VAL A 113 -0.88 17.81 3.12
C VAL A 113 -1.50 16.57 2.48
N GLY A 114 -2.10 16.70 1.28
CA GLY A 114 -2.63 15.57 0.51
C GLY A 114 -1.55 14.56 0.11
N LEU A 115 -0.39 15.04 -0.31
CA LEU A 115 0.75 14.20 -0.63
C LEU A 115 1.26 13.44 0.59
N LEU A 116 1.42 14.13 1.74
CA LEU A 116 1.81 13.50 3.01
C LEU A 116 0.77 12.46 3.45
N ALA A 117 -0.52 12.78 3.36
CA ALA A 117 -1.59 11.85 3.70
C ALA A 117 -1.57 10.59 2.82
N LEU A 118 -1.26 10.72 1.52
CA LEU A 118 -1.08 9.57 0.64
C LEU A 118 0.10 8.70 1.06
N MET A 119 1.25 9.30 1.37
CA MET A 119 2.43 8.57 1.85
C MET A 119 2.12 7.81 3.16
N PHE A 120 1.49 8.48 4.13
CA PHE A 120 1.07 7.85 5.39
C PHE A 120 0.09 6.70 5.14
N MET A 121 -0.86 6.87 4.24
CA MET A 121 -1.84 5.86 3.90
C MET A 121 -1.19 4.59 3.35
N ILE A 122 -0.22 4.71 2.43
CA ILE A 122 0.50 3.57 1.86
C ILE A 122 1.20 2.78 2.97
N TYR A 123 1.99 3.44 3.82
CA TYR A 123 2.67 2.78 4.94
C TYR A 123 1.70 2.20 5.97
N THR A 124 0.60 2.91 6.29
CA THR A 124 -0.38 2.44 7.26
C THR A 124 -0.98 1.09 6.86
N PHE A 125 -1.45 0.95 5.62
CA PHE A 125 -2.04 -0.31 5.17
C PHE A 125 -1.00 -1.41 4.92
N ALA A 126 0.21 -1.05 4.47
CA ALA A 126 1.30 -1.98 4.34
C ALA A 126 1.77 -2.53 5.70
N MET A 127 1.92 -1.67 6.71
CA MET A 127 2.29 -2.08 8.07
C MET A 127 1.22 -2.92 8.74
N LEU A 128 -0.05 -2.50 8.63
CA LEU A 128 -1.17 -3.26 9.18
C LEU A 128 -1.24 -4.68 8.58
N SER A 129 -0.84 -4.85 7.33
CA SER A 129 -0.83 -6.15 6.68
C SER A 129 0.24 -7.11 7.22
N ARG A 130 1.29 -6.59 7.86
CA ARG A 130 2.48 -7.38 8.26
C ARG A 130 2.68 -7.46 9.77
N PHE A 131 2.41 -6.37 10.49
CA PHE A 131 2.68 -6.26 11.91
C PHE A 131 1.38 -6.22 12.71
N ASP A 132 1.28 -7.03 13.77
CA ASP A 132 0.12 -7.08 14.68
C ASP A 132 0.21 -5.94 15.72
N ASN A 133 0.07 -4.69 15.24
CA ASN A 133 0.13 -3.49 16.07
C ASN A 133 -1.29 -2.97 16.39
N SER A 134 -1.40 -2.17 17.47
CA SER A 134 -2.61 -1.37 17.69
C SER A 134 -2.74 -0.27 16.64
N ILE A 135 -3.96 0.25 16.42
CA ILE A 135 -4.23 1.33 15.47
C ILE A 135 -3.32 2.54 15.73
N TYR A 136 -3.14 2.92 17.00
CA TYR A 136 -2.29 4.05 17.39
C TYR A 136 -0.82 3.83 17.03
N HIS A 137 -0.27 2.67 17.35
CA HIS A 137 1.12 2.34 17.02
C HIS A 137 1.33 2.19 15.50
N THR A 138 0.35 1.66 14.76
CA THR A 138 0.40 1.59 13.30
C THR A 138 0.50 2.99 12.68
N LEU A 139 -0.32 3.95 13.14
CA LEU A 139 -0.27 5.34 12.66
C LEU A 139 1.03 6.03 13.04
N LEU A 140 1.46 5.90 14.29
CA LEU A 140 2.71 6.52 14.77
C LEU A 140 3.91 6.00 13.97
N ASN A 141 4.00 4.68 13.79
CA ASN A 141 5.07 4.06 13.03
C ASN A 141 5.03 4.46 11.54
N ALA A 142 3.83 4.53 10.93
CA ALA A 142 3.68 5.00 9.56
C ALA A 142 4.19 6.43 9.37
N VAL A 143 3.87 7.33 10.31
CA VAL A 143 4.38 8.71 10.32
C VAL A 143 5.90 8.72 10.47
N THR A 144 6.44 8.00 11.46
CA THR A 144 7.88 7.93 11.73
C THR A 144 8.65 7.42 10.50
N ILE A 145 8.20 6.33 9.87
CA ILE A 145 8.86 5.76 8.70
C ILE A 145 8.78 6.72 7.52
N THR A 146 7.64 7.38 7.31
CA THR A 146 7.49 8.34 6.22
C THR A 146 8.53 9.45 6.29
N PHE A 147 8.79 10.00 7.47
CA PHE A 147 9.79 11.06 7.64
C PHE A 147 11.22 10.53 7.68
N SER A 148 11.46 9.36 8.25
CA SER A 148 12.80 8.76 8.31
C SER A 148 13.29 8.30 6.93
N GLU A 149 12.38 7.83 6.06
CA GLU A 149 12.67 7.30 4.73
C GLU A 149 12.00 8.18 3.64
N LEU A 150 12.12 9.51 3.78
CA LEU A 150 11.45 10.50 2.93
C LEU A 150 11.72 10.30 1.41
N PRO A 151 12.94 9.97 0.96
CA PRO A 151 13.18 9.70 -0.47
C PRO A 151 12.36 8.52 -0.99
N ARG A 152 12.28 7.42 -0.24
CA ARG A 152 11.48 6.24 -0.61
C ARG A 152 9.98 6.51 -0.54
N SER A 153 9.55 7.30 0.42
CA SER A 153 8.16 7.74 0.54
C SER A 153 7.74 8.55 -0.67
N LEU A 154 8.61 9.44 -1.16
CA LEU A 154 8.38 10.24 -2.35
C LEU A 154 8.35 9.36 -3.62
N GLU A 155 9.26 8.39 -3.71
CA GLU A 155 9.28 7.41 -4.80
C GLU A 155 7.95 6.64 -4.89
N MET A 156 7.42 6.14 -3.75
CA MET A 156 6.11 5.47 -3.72
C MET A 156 4.96 6.40 -4.11
N ALA A 157 4.99 7.66 -3.67
CA ALA A 157 3.99 8.63 -4.09
C ALA A 157 4.01 8.85 -5.61
N VAL A 158 5.17 8.92 -6.23
CA VAL A 158 5.33 9.02 -7.69
C VAL A 158 4.79 7.75 -8.37
N ILE A 159 5.13 6.56 -7.87
CA ILE A 159 4.64 5.27 -8.40
C ILE A 159 3.11 5.20 -8.42
N VAL A 160 2.43 5.79 -7.43
CA VAL A 160 0.96 5.80 -7.34
C VAL A 160 0.35 6.95 -8.15
N LEU A 161 0.92 8.15 -8.04
CA LEU A 161 0.33 9.36 -8.65
C LEU A 161 0.49 9.39 -10.17
N VAL A 162 1.61 8.91 -10.72
CA VAL A 162 1.87 8.96 -12.17
C VAL A 162 0.80 8.16 -12.95
N PRO A 163 0.51 6.89 -12.63
CA PRO A 163 -0.55 6.15 -13.29
C PRO A 163 -1.95 6.77 -13.08
N LEU A 164 -2.21 7.28 -11.88
CA LEU A 164 -3.48 7.94 -11.56
C LEU A 164 -3.70 9.19 -12.41
N LEU A 165 -2.70 10.06 -12.53
CA LEU A 165 -2.76 11.27 -13.37
C LEU A 165 -2.84 10.94 -14.85
N ALA A 166 -2.11 9.90 -15.30
CA ALA A 166 -2.19 9.42 -16.67
C ALA A 166 -3.59 8.92 -17.02
N PHE A 167 -4.25 8.20 -16.08
CA PHE A 167 -5.62 7.77 -16.23
C PHE A 167 -6.61 8.94 -16.33
N VAL A 168 -6.50 9.93 -15.45
CA VAL A 168 -7.36 11.13 -15.48
C VAL A 168 -7.19 11.89 -16.80
N ARG A 169 -5.96 11.93 -17.34
CA ARG A 169 -5.67 12.65 -18.61
C ARG A 169 -6.06 11.86 -19.85
N PHE A 170 -6.01 10.52 -19.79
CA PHE A 170 -6.24 9.62 -20.92
C PHE A 170 -7.25 8.51 -20.54
N PRO A 171 -8.57 8.77 -20.60
CA PRO A 171 -9.60 7.79 -20.22
C PRO A 171 -9.57 6.48 -21.04
N VAL A 172 -8.92 6.49 -22.21
CA VAL A 172 -8.69 5.26 -23.02
C VAL A 172 -7.90 4.20 -22.26
N LEU A 173 -7.19 4.56 -21.19
CA LEU A 173 -6.45 3.65 -20.32
C LEU A 173 -7.35 2.92 -19.29
N LEU A 174 -8.65 3.18 -19.26
CA LEU A 174 -9.59 2.55 -18.32
C LEU A 174 -9.46 1.01 -18.26
N PRO A 175 -9.37 0.26 -19.37
CA PRO A 175 -9.20 -1.19 -19.31
C PRO A 175 -7.93 -1.62 -18.57
N PHE A 176 -6.83 -0.89 -18.75
CA PHE A 176 -5.57 -1.17 -18.04
C PHE A 176 -5.67 -0.89 -16.53
N VAL A 177 -6.43 0.14 -16.13
CA VAL A 177 -6.68 0.44 -14.71
C VAL A 177 -7.53 -0.66 -14.07
N VAL A 178 -8.55 -1.15 -14.77
CA VAL A 178 -9.37 -2.26 -14.29
C VAL A 178 -8.56 -3.55 -14.14
N LEU A 179 -7.57 -3.79 -15.00
CA LEU A 179 -6.75 -4.99 -14.97
C LEU A 179 -5.57 -4.89 -14.00
N PHE A 180 -4.95 -3.71 -13.87
CA PHE A 180 -3.65 -3.55 -13.20
C PHE A 180 -3.52 -2.28 -12.33
N GLY A 181 -4.55 -1.44 -12.26
CA GLY A 181 -4.47 -0.08 -11.73
C GLY A 181 -4.11 0.03 -10.25
N LEU A 182 -4.40 -0.97 -9.43
CA LEU A 182 -4.03 -1.02 -8.01
C LEU A 182 -2.83 -1.95 -7.78
N SER A 183 -2.82 -3.12 -8.42
CA SER A 183 -1.84 -4.16 -8.13
C SER A 183 -0.44 -3.82 -8.63
N VAL A 184 -0.30 -3.23 -9.82
CA VAL A 184 1.03 -2.89 -10.38
C VAL A 184 1.68 -1.73 -9.63
N PRO A 185 1.02 -0.58 -9.39
CA PRO A 185 1.60 0.45 -8.53
C PRO A 185 1.84 -0.06 -7.10
N GLY A 186 0.91 -0.85 -6.56
CA GLY A 186 1.08 -1.48 -5.26
C GLY A 186 2.29 -2.40 -5.18
N TYR A 187 2.56 -3.18 -6.26
CA TYR A 187 3.76 -4.02 -6.35
C TYR A 187 5.04 -3.17 -6.36
N GLY A 188 5.04 -2.07 -7.11
CA GLY A 188 6.16 -1.11 -7.08
C GLY A 188 6.40 -0.56 -5.68
N CYS A 189 5.35 -0.15 -4.97
CA CYS A 189 5.45 0.27 -3.57
C CYS A 189 5.98 -0.85 -2.67
N ALA A 190 5.53 -2.11 -2.86
CA ALA A 190 5.99 -3.25 -2.08
C ALA A 190 7.50 -3.50 -2.24
N VAL A 191 8.04 -3.34 -3.44
CA VAL A 191 9.48 -3.43 -3.69
C VAL A 191 10.25 -2.33 -2.93
N VAL A 192 9.69 -1.12 -2.85
CA VAL A 192 10.33 0.03 -2.18
C VAL A 192 10.31 -0.12 -0.67
N TYR A 193 9.18 -0.56 -0.05
CA TYR A 193 9.10 -0.66 1.41
C TYR A 193 9.57 -2.01 1.98
N ASP A 194 9.70 -3.10 1.20
CA ASP A 194 10.15 -4.40 1.72
C ASP A 194 11.52 -4.34 2.43
N PRO A 195 12.54 -3.64 1.89
CA PRO A 195 13.82 -3.52 2.61
C PRO A 195 13.70 -2.82 3.96
N ILE A 196 12.76 -1.86 4.11
CA ILE A 196 12.50 -1.18 5.37
C ILE A 196 11.88 -2.16 6.36
N PHE A 197 10.88 -2.93 5.92
CA PHE A 197 10.19 -3.91 6.75
C PHE A 197 11.14 -5.03 7.22
N ARG A 198 12.01 -5.52 6.34
CA ARG A 198 13.04 -6.51 6.72
C ARG A 198 14.00 -5.98 7.79
N LYS A 199 14.35 -4.69 7.72
CA LYS A 199 15.18 -4.04 8.74
C LYS A 199 14.47 -3.98 10.09
N ILE A 200 13.19 -3.60 10.09
CA ILE A 200 12.35 -3.54 11.31
C ILE A 200 12.16 -4.95 11.89
N GLU A 201 11.84 -5.94 11.06
CA GLU A 201 11.69 -7.34 11.47
C GLU A 201 12.98 -7.87 12.13
N LYS A 202 14.13 -7.52 11.56
CA LYS A 202 15.43 -7.90 12.13
C LYS A 202 15.69 -7.24 13.49
N GLN A 203 15.35 -5.97 13.65
CA GLN A 203 15.49 -5.27 14.93
C GLN A 203 14.59 -5.89 16.01
N ILE A 204 13.33 -6.16 15.69
CA ILE A 204 12.40 -6.83 16.62
C ILE A 204 12.95 -8.20 17.04
N TRP A 205 13.47 -8.99 16.09
CA TRP A 205 14.05 -10.30 16.38
C TRP A 205 15.29 -10.21 17.26
N GLU A 206 16.17 -9.22 17.03
CA GLU A 206 17.37 -8.98 17.84
C GLU A 206 17.00 -8.54 19.27
N GLU A 207 15.98 -7.68 19.44
CA GLU A 207 15.48 -7.24 20.76
C GLU A 207 14.86 -8.42 21.52
N GLU A 208 14.04 -9.26 20.86
CA GLU A 208 13.40 -10.42 21.47
C GLU A 208 14.42 -11.46 21.93
N ASN A 209 15.46 -11.71 21.12
CA ASN A 209 16.53 -12.65 21.52
C ASN A 209 17.49 -12.06 22.57
N ALA A 210 17.62 -10.76 22.69
CA ALA A 210 18.40 -10.12 23.75
C ALA A 210 17.66 -10.18 25.10
N GLU A 211 16.32 -10.12 25.08
CA GLU A 211 15.49 -10.21 26.29
C GLU A 211 15.34 -11.66 26.80
N TYR A 212 15.35 -12.63 25.88
CA TYR A 212 15.28 -14.07 26.19
C TYR A 212 16.44 -14.80 25.51
N PRO A 213 17.66 -14.76 26.06
CA PRO A 213 18.77 -15.59 25.57
C PRO A 213 18.37 -17.06 25.68
N ASP A 214 18.51 -17.81 24.58
CA ASP A 214 18.11 -19.23 24.52
C ASP A 214 18.97 -20.04 25.53
N ASP A 215 18.36 -20.45 26.64
CA ASP A 215 19.00 -21.30 27.68
C ASP A 215 19.35 -22.73 27.17
N ARG A 216 19.37 -22.95 25.85
CA ARG A 216 19.57 -24.24 25.23
C ARG A 216 21.01 -24.59 24.83
N GLU A 217 21.99 -23.77 25.20
CA GLU A 217 23.41 -24.09 24.96
C GLU A 217 24.05 -24.93 26.09
N ASP A 218 23.33 -25.31 27.15
CA ASP A 218 23.86 -26.06 28.28
C ASP A 218 23.22 -27.44 28.47
N VAL A 219 23.03 -28.24 27.38
CA VAL A 219 22.73 -29.69 27.53
C VAL A 219 23.53 -30.54 26.56
#